data_2742de5e4726c009039de4ffc94fb1ce
#
_entry.id   2742de5e4726c009039de4ffc94fb1ce
#
_cell.length_a   1.000
_cell.length_b   1.000
_cell.length_c   1.000
_cell.angle_alpha   90.00
_cell.angle_beta   90.00
_cell.angle_gamma   90.00
#
_symmetry.space_group_name_H-M   'P 1'
#
loop_
_entity.id
_entity.type
_entity.pdbx_description
1 polymer ?
#
loop_
_entity_poly.entity_id
_entity_poly.type
_entity_poly.pdbx_seq_one_letter_code
_entity_poly.pdbx_strand_id
1 'polypeptide(L)'
;LLAYGNYYALSKQYGWHSVSSYDTRDVDFQMNEAAGTTRAGKGDDPRVSTYELIRENYETVNFSASTETLVKAASRLVDELPEGTPPGEVIAHWMASAKKDDAARGVTWPEVPGDVMAESGLAWGIFPNQNILHGVTFALCYRVRPFGDDPNKCVFESYALERFPEGEVPETEWVHAEPTADNWGSVLAQDFSNMQFVHKGMKSS
;
A
#
# COMPACT_ATOMS: atom_id res chain seq x y z
N LEU A 1 -1.72 9.30 5.73
CA LEU A 1 -0.41 9.95 5.41
C LEU A 1 0.11 10.79 6.58
N LEU A 2 -0.72 11.48 7.32
CA LEU A 2 -0.31 12.25 8.51
C LEU A 2 0.11 11.36 9.71
N ALA A 3 -0.24 10.09 9.67
CA ALA A 3 0.15 9.14 10.70
C ALA A 3 1.59 8.63 10.55
N TYR A 4 2.21 8.81 9.39
CA TYR A 4 3.60 8.45 9.13
C TYR A 4 4.46 9.72 9.20
N GLY A 5 4.61 10.30 10.38
CA GLY A 5 5.50 11.46 10.57
C GLY A 5 6.90 11.12 10.10
N ASN A 6 7.46 11.87 9.17
CA ASN A 6 8.82 11.80 8.63
C ASN A 6 9.07 10.84 7.45
N TYR A 7 8.18 10.80 6.48
CA TYR A 7 8.55 10.21 5.19
C TYR A 7 9.33 11.19 4.33
N TYR A 8 10.52 10.81 3.99
CA TYR A 8 11.24 11.40 2.86
C TYR A 8 10.96 10.52 1.63
N ALA A 9 9.95 10.89 0.85
CA ALA A 9 9.75 10.25 -0.43
C ALA A 9 10.86 10.68 -1.38
N LEU A 10 11.65 9.73 -1.83
CA LEU A 10 12.58 9.92 -2.93
C LEU A 10 11.80 9.71 -4.23
N SER A 11 11.82 10.71 -5.10
CA SER A 11 11.21 10.60 -6.42
C SER A 11 12.30 10.58 -7.48
N LYS A 12 12.31 9.55 -8.32
CA LYS A 12 13.18 9.44 -9.50
C LYS A 12 12.32 9.52 -10.76
N GLN A 13 12.70 10.38 -11.67
CA GLN A 13 11.96 10.62 -12.89
C GLN A 13 12.55 9.86 -14.06
N TYR A 14 11.69 9.22 -14.85
CA TYR A 14 12.02 8.48 -16.06
C TYR A 14 11.20 9.05 -17.23
N GLY A 15 11.73 10.09 -17.89
CA GLY A 15 10.99 10.82 -18.92
C GLY A 15 9.73 11.46 -18.33
N TRP A 16 8.55 11.02 -18.76
CA TRP A 16 7.25 11.49 -18.29
C TRP A 16 6.70 10.68 -17.10
N HIS A 17 7.38 9.61 -16.71
CA HIS A 17 6.99 8.75 -15.60
C HIS A 17 7.85 9.03 -14.38
N SER A 18 7.36 8.65 -13.21
CA SER A 18 8.10 8.75 -11.97
C SER A 18 7.94 7.50 -11.12
N VAL A 19 8.96 7.26 -10.32
CA VAL A 19 8.97 6.24 -9.27
C VAL A 19 9.19 6.95 -7.95
N SER A 20 8.39 6.64 -6.95
CA SER A 20 8.57 7.12 -5.59
C SER A 20 8.92 5.97 -4.67
N SER A 21 9.88 6.20 -3.80
CA SER A 21 10.29 5.29 -2.74
C SER A 21 10.50 6.06 -1.44
N TYR A 22 10.56 5.35 -0.34
CA TYR A 22 10.92 5.94 0.93
C TYR A 22 12.44 6.06 1.05
N ASP A 23 12.90 7.10 1.76
CA ASP A 23 14.31 7.21 2.12
C ASP A 23 14.62 6.13 3.18
N THR A 24 15.50 5.22 2.82
CA THR A 24 15.89 4.10 3.68
C THR A 24 17.22 4.34 4.39
N ARG A 25 17.77 5.56 4.35
CA ARG A 25 19.06 5.88 5.00
C ARG A 25 19.00 5.79 6.52
N ASP A 26 17.80 5.98 7.09
CA ASP A 26 17.50 5.80 8.52
C ASP A 26 16.61 4.57 8.72
N VAL A 27 17.02 3.43 8.18
CA VAL A 27 16.22 2.19 8.18
C VAL A 27 15.82 1.77 9.59
N ASP A 28 16.72 1.90 10.57
CA ASP A 28 16.42 1.49 11.95
C ASP A 28 15.30 2.34 12.56
N PHE A 29 15.30 3.64 12.31
CA PHE A 29 14.24 4.53 12.75
C PHE A 29 12.91 4.26 12.03
N GLN A 30 12.95 4.15 10.71
CA GLN A 30 11.78 3.90 9.89
C GLN A 30 11.18 2.52 10.12
N MET A 31 12.01 1.50 10.28
CA MET A 31 11.53 0.13 10.58
C MET A 31 10.92 0.04 11.97
N ASN A 32 11.49 0.71 12.97
CA ASN A 32 10.94 0.73 14.32
C ASN A 32 9.60 1.49 14.38
N GLU A 33 9.47 2.61 13.69
CA GLU A 33 8.18 3.33 13.59
C GLU A 33 7.19 2.62 12.67
N ALA A 34 7.66 2.10 11.53
CA ALA A 34 6.81 1.34 10.62
C ALA A 34 6.36 0.01 11.22
N ALA A 35 7.15 -0.59 12.11
CA ALA A 35 6.70 -1.70 12.92
C ALA A 35 5.57 -1.33 13.90
N GLY A 36 5.12 -0.08 13.88
CA GLY A 36 3.88 0.35 14.50
C GLY A 36 3.87 0.36 16.02
N THR A 37 5.03 0.23 16.63
CA THR A 37 5.15 0.17 18.09
C THR A 37 4.56 1.39 18.75
N THR A 38 5.03 2.56 18.37
CA THR A 38 4.54 3.83 18.89
C THR A 38 3.20 4.22 18.27
N ARG A 39 3.03 3.96 17.00
CA ARG A 39 1.87 4.35 16.21
C ARG A 39 0.61 3.56 16.57
N ALA A 40 0.73 2.25 16.68
CA ALA A 40 -0.39 1.38 17.01
C ALA A 40 -0.62 1.25 18.53
N GLY A 41 0.27 1.81 19.36
CA GLY A 41 0.19 1.63 20.81
C GLY A 41 0.32 0.18 21.28
N LYS A 42 0.98 -0.67 20.47
CA LYS A 42 1.07 -2.12 20.67
C LYS A 42 2.35 -2.58 21.36
N GLY A 43 3.19 -1.64 21.79
CA GLY A 43 4.49 -1.94 22.41
C GLY A 43 5.60 -2.20 21.38
N ASP A 44 6.73 -2.73 21.86
CA ASP A 44 7.97 -2.83 21.08
C ASP A 44 8.15 -4.20 20.40
N ASP A 45 7.16 -5.07 20.42
CA ASP A 45 7.23 -6.39 19.79
C ASP A 45 7.02 -6.28 18.26
N PRO A 46 8.06 -6.52 17.44
CA PRO A 46 7.97 -6.38 16.00
C PRO A 46 7.01 -7.39 15.36
N ARG A 47 6.74 -8.53 15.99
CA ARG A 47 5.79 -9.54 15.52
C ARG A 47 4.36 -8.99 15.55
N VAL A 48 3.98 -8.39 16.68
CA VAL A 48 2.68 -7.75 16.88
C VAL A 48 2.54 -6.53 15.99
N SER A 49 3.56 -5.67 15.96
CA SER A 49 3.55 -4.42 15.21
C SER A 49 3.45 -4.65 13.70
N THR A 50 4.14 -5.66 13.17
CA THR A 50 4.04 -6.03 11.76
C THR A 50 2.62 -6.46 11.41
N TYR A 51 2.00 -7.33 12.21
CA TYR A 51 0.62 -7.75 11.97
C TYR A 51 -0.36 -6.57 11.99
N GLU A 52 -0.29 -5.75 13.03
CA GLU A 52 -1.19 -4.60 13.17
C GLU A 52 -1.04 -3.59 12.02
N LEU A 53 0.19 -3.34 11.57
CA LEU A 53 0.44 -2.47 10.44
C LEU A 53 -0.15 -3.01 9.13
N ILE A 54 0.07 -4.29 8.86
CA ILE A 54 -0.43 -4.92 7.63
C ILE A 54 -1.96 -5.00 7.64
N ARG A 55 -2.56 -5.36 8.78
CA ARG A 55 -4.00 -5.38 8.97
C ARG A 55 -4.61 -3.99 8.80
N GLU A 56 -4.04 -2.97 9.47
CA GLU A 56 -4.51 -1.59 9.36
C GLU A 56 -4.44 -1.08 7.91
N ASN A 57 -3.35 -1.31 7.22
CA ASN A 57 -3.22 -0.93 5.81
C ASN A 57 -4.27 -1.63 4.93
N TYR A 58 -4.55 -2.88 5.20
CA TYR A 58 -5.57 -3.63 4.47
C TYR A 58 -6.98 -3.07 4.71
N GLU A 59 -7.35 -2.84 5.96
CA GLU A 59 -8.69 -2.39 6.35
C GLU A 59 -8.96 -0.91 5.99
N THR A 60 -7.97 -0.03 6.17
CA THR A 60 -8.16 1.43 6.03
C THR A 60 -8.27 1.95 4.60
N VAL A 61 -7.91 1.13 3.61
CA VAL A 61 -8.07 1.42 2.18
C VAL A 61 -9.03 0.44 1.49
N ASN A 62 -10.04 0.02 2.22
CA ASN A 62 -11.09 -0.86 1.73
C ASN A 62 -10.56 -2.14 1.08
N PHE A 63 -9.65 -2.83 1.79
CA PHE A 63 -9.07 -4.13 1.41
C PHE A 63 -8.25 -4.14 0.10
N SER A 64 -7.77 -3.00 -0.36
CA SER A 64 -7.10 -2.85 -1.65
C SER A 64 -5.58 -2.69 -1.59
N ALA A 65 -4.98 -2.43 -0.42
CA ALA A 65 -3.54 -2.18 -0.27
C ALA A 65 -2.76 -3.36 0.33
N SER A 66 -3.30 -4.55 0.29
CA SER A 66 -2.66 -5.81 0.66
C SER A 66 -3.49 -6.97 0.13
N THR A 67 -3.11 -8.20 0.47
CA THR A 67 -3.92 -9.39 0.20
C THR A 67 -4.28 -10.10 1.51
N GLU A 68 -5.37 -10.85 1.49
CA GLU A 68 -5.78 -11.66 2.64
C GLU A 68 -4.69 -12.65 3.07
N THR A 69 -3.94 -13.20 2.10
CA THR A 69 -2.81 -14.10 2.36
C THR A 69 -1.71 -13.39 3.15
N LEU A 70 -1.36 -12.16 2.79
CA LEU A 70 -0.36 -11.37 3.52
C LEU A 70 -0.80 -11.07 4.95
N VAL A 71 -2.07 -10.72 5.15
CA VAL A 71 -2.64 -10.48 6.49
C VAL A 71 -2.65 -11.75 7.33
N LYS A 72 -3.11 -12.87 6.77
CA LYS A 72 -3.11 -14.19 7.44
C LYS A 72 -1.71 -14.66 7.82
N ALA A 73 -0.73 -14.48 6.95
CA ALA A 73 0.65 -14.81 7.26
C ALA A 73 1.18 -13.94 8.43
N ALA A 74 0.89 -12.64 8.42
CA ALA A 74 1.31 -11.75 9.50
C ALA A 74 0.64 -12.07 10.84
N SER A 75 -0.62 -12.52 10.85
CA SER A 75 -1.34 -12.85 12.08
C SER A 75 -0.75 -14.03 12.86
N ARG A 76 0.06 -14.88 12.23
CA ARG A 76 0.70 -16.03 12.87
C ARG A 76 2.09 -15.75 13.46
N LEU A 77 2.62 -14.54 13.24
CA LEU A 77 4.01 -14.20 13.62
C LEU A 77 4.31 -14.40 15.10
N VAL A 78 3.35 -14.11 15.96
CA VAL A 78 3.51 -14.29 17.42
C VAL A 78 3.60 -15.76 17.81
N ASP A 79 2.89 -16.62 17.10
CA ASP A 79 2.88 -18.07 17.35
C ASP A 79 4.08 -18.78 16.69
N GLU A 80 4.56 -18.27 15.57
CA GLU A 80 5.62 -18.90 14.77
C GLU A 80 7.03 -18.45 15.14
N LEU A 81 7.20 -17.29 15.77
CA LEU A 81 8.49 -16.72 16.13
C LEU A 81 8.64 -16.48 17.62
N PRO A 82 9.83 -16.68 18.21
CA PRO A 82 10.07 -16.37 19.62
C PRO A 82 10.04 -14.87 19.90
N GLU A 83 9.74 -14.52 21.16
CA GLU A 83 9.86 -13.16 21.64
C GLU A 83 11.30 -12.66 21.51
N GLY A 84 11.47 -11.38 21.13
CA GLY A 84 12.76 -10.77 20.89
C GLY A 84 13.35 -11.04 19.50
N THR A 85 12.61 -11.70 18.59
CA THR A 85 13.05 -11.83 17.20
C THR A 85 13.28 -10.46 16.57
N PRO A 86 14.46 -10.22 15.94
CA PRO A 86 14.76 -8.94 15.30
C PRO A 86 13.76 -8.56 14.19
N PRO A 87 13.44 -7.28 13.99
CA PRO A 87 12.46 -6.83 12.99
C PRO A 87 12.72 -7.35 11.57
N GLY A 88 13.99 -7.36 11.14
CA GLY A 88 14.35 -7.89 9.81
C GLY A 88 14.04 -9.37 9.63
N GLU A 89 14.21 -10.18 10.69
CA GLU A 89 13.87 -11.61 10.67
C GLU A 89 12.36 -11.82 10.68
N VAL A 90 11.62 -10.99 11.41
CA VAL A 90 10.14 -11.00 11.41
C VAL A 90 9.60 -10.74 10.01
N ILE A 91 10.09 -9.72 9.32
CA ILE A 91 9.70 -9.38 7.95
C ILE A 91 10.07 -10.52 6.98
N ALA A 92 11.29 -11.07 7.09
CA ALA A 92 11.72 -12.17 6.23
C ALA A 92 10.84 -13.41 6.42
N HIS A 93 10.51 -13.75 7.67
CA HIS A 93 9.64 -14.87 8.00
C HIS A 93 8.22 -14.65 7.47
N TRP A 94 7.66 -13.47 7.70
CA TRP A 94 6.35 -13.10 7.17
C TRP A 94 6.26 -13.27 5.65
N MET A 95 7.24 -12.71 4.91
CA MET A 95 7.27 -12.82 3.45
C MET A 95 7.42 -14.27 2.98
N ALA A 96 8.25 -15.07 3.66
CA ALA A 96 8.40 -16.48 3.34
C ALA A 96 7.11 -17.29 3.60
N SER A 97 6.43 -17.02 4.72
CA SER A 97 5.15 -17.64 5.07
C SER A 97 4.06 -17.27 4.06
N ALA A 98 3.93 -16.00 3.71
CA ALA A 98 2.98 -15.54 2.70
C ALA A 98 3.25 -16.16 1.31
N LYS A 99 4.52 -16.21 0.89
CA LYS A 99 4.90 -16.87 -0.37
C LYS A 99 4.52 -18.35 -0.40
N LYS A 100 4.71 -19.06 0.73
CA LYS A 100 4.32 -20.46 0.88
C LYS A 100 2.80 -20.64 0.82
N ASP A 101 2.05 -19.77 1.49
CA ASP A 101 0.59 -19.83 1.50
C ASP A 101 0.02 -19.51 0.12
N ASP A 102 0.56 -18.52 -0.59
CA ASP A 102 0.19 -18.24 -1.97
C ASP A 102 0.50 -19.39 -2.91
N ALA A 103 1.67 -20.02 -2.79
CA ALA A 103 2.02 -21.20 -3.57
C ALA A 103 1.06 -22.37 -3.31
N ALA A 104 0.61 -22.56 -2.07
CA ALA A 104 -0.33 -23.61 -1.69
C ALA A 104 -1.71 -23.43 -2.32
N ARG A 105 -2.11 -22.18 -2.61
CA ARG A 105 -3.35 -21.86 -3.33
C ARG A 105 -3.15 -21.69 -4.85
N GLY A 106 -1.97 -21.98 -5.39
CA GLY A 106 -1.69 -21.92 -6.83
C GLY A 106 -1.25 -20.54 -7.33
N VAL A 107 -0.90 -19.62 -6.45
CA VAL A 107 -0.40 -18.27 -6.82
C VAL A 107 1.13 -18.27 -6.74
N THR A 108 1.77 -18.02 -7.88
CA THR A 108 3.23 -17.91 -7.96
C THR A 108 3.68 -16.48 -7.83
N TRP A 109 4.61 -16.21 -6.92
CA TRP A 109 5.24 -14.92 -6.80
C TRP A 109 6.21 -14.66 -7.95
N PRO A 110 6.28 -13.41 -8.46
CA PRO A 110 7.26 -13.06 -9.48
C PRO A 110 8.67 -13.16 -8.90
N GLU A 111 9.59 -13.71 -9.70
CA GLU A 111 11.01 -13.68 -9.38
C GLU A 111 11.61 -12.39 -9.95
N VAL A 112 11.83 -11.42 -9.06
CA VAL A 112 12.43 -10.13 -9.41
C VAL A 112 13.76 -10.00 -8.68
N PRO A 113 14.86 -9.68 -9.38
CA PRO A 113 16.15 -9.42 -8.75
C PRO A 113 16.04 -8.33 -7.69
N GLY A 114 16.76 -8.49 -6.56
CA GLY A 114 16.64 -7.57 -5.43
C GLY A 114 17.03 -6.13 -5.73
N ASP A 115 18.00 -5.91 -6.61
CA ASP A 115 18.41 -4.60 -7.11
C ASP A 115 17.30 -3.93 -7.94
N VAL A 116 16.60 -4.69 -8.78
CA VAL A 116 15.44 -4.21 -9.55
C VAL A 116 14.29 -3.87 -8.61
N MET A 117 14.03 -4.69 -7.59
CA MET A 117 13.02 -4.39 -6.57
C MET A 117 13.34 -3.10 -5.82
N ALA A 118 14.59 -2.91 -5.41
CA ALA A 118 15.02 -1.70 -4.72
C ALA A 118 14.86 -0.44 -5.59
N GLU A 119 15.15 -0.54 -6.90
CA GLU A 119 14.96 0.56 -7.84
C GLU A 119 13.50 0.81 -8.21
N SER A 120 12.64 -0.19 -8.16
CA SER A 120 11.23 -0.06 -8.56
C SER A 120 10.41 0.83 -7.63
N GLY A 121 10.88 1.07 -6.41
CA GLY A 121 10.18 1.87 -5.42
C GLY A 121 8.85 1.23 -4.98
N LEU A 122 7.98 2.05 -4.39
CA LEU A 122 6.67 1.60 -3.86
C LEU A 122 5.48 2.17 -4.64
N ALA A 123 5.68 3.24 -5.38
CA ALA A 123 4.63 3.88 -6.14
C ALA A 123 5.15 4.40 -7.48
N TRP A 124 4.42 4.10 -8.53
CA TRP A 124 4.71 4.55 -9.89
C TRP A 124 3.73 5.64 -10.31
N GLY A 125 4.28 6.78 -10.74
CA GLY A 125 3.50 7.80 -11.44
C GLY A 125 3.59 7.55 -12.94
N ILE A 126 2.52 7.13 -13.55
CA ILE A 126 2.42 6.85 -14.98
C ILE A 126 1.71 8.03 -15.66
N PHE A 127 2.48 8.77 -16.45
CA PHE A 127 1.91 9.88 -17.22
C PHE A 127 0.83 9.37 -18.20
N PRO A 128 -0.29 10.08 -18.36
CA PRO A 128 -0.54 11.41 -17.82
C PRO A 128 -1.28 11.43 -16.45
N ASN A 129 -1.88 10.33 -16.00
CA ASN A 129 -2.94 10.43 -15.01
C ASN A 129 -3.13 9.19 -14.12
N GLN A 130 -2.13 8.34 -14.02
CA GLN A 130 -2.24 7.09 -13.25
C GLN A 130 -1.14 6.99 -12.20
N ASN A 131 -1.51 6.53 -11.01
CA ASN A 131 -0.59 6.09 -9.98
C ASN A 131 -0.84 4.61 -9.65
N ILE A 132 0.24 3.89 -9.41
CA ILE A 132 0.22 2.46 -9.07
C ILE A 132 1.05 2.28 -7.80
N LEU A 133 0.40 1.85 -6.73
CA LEU A 133 1.04 1.42 -5.49
C LEU A 133 1.11 -0.10 -5.53
N HIS A 134 2.28 -0.64 -5.79
CA HIS A 134 2.42 -2.08 -6.00
C HIS A 134 2.99 -2.80 -4.78
N GLY A 135 2.50 -4.00 -4.54
CA GLY A 135 3.12 -5.02 -3.72
C GLY A 135 3.64 -6.18 -4.57
N VAL A 136 3.90 -7.32 -3.96
CA VAL A 136 4.43 -8.49 -4.68
C VAL A 136 3.36 -9.17 -5.54
N THR A 137 2.16 -9.32 -5.00
CA THR A 137 1.04 -10.03 -5.64
C THR A 137 -0.20 -9.17 -5.81
N PHE A 138 -0.11 -7.88 -5.52
CA PHE A 138 -1.22 -6.93 -5.65
C PHE A 138 -0.73 -5.57 -6.14
N ALA A 139 -1.65 -4.76 -6.63
CA ALA A 139 -1.43 -3.34 -6.87
C ALA A 139 -2.72 -2.57 -6.62
N LEU A 140 -2.61 -1.46 -5.89
CA LEU A 140 -3.65 -0.45 -5.78
C LEU A 140 -3.40 0.62 -6.82
N CYS A 141 -4.36 0.84 -7.68
CA CYS A 141 -4.25 1.74 -8.83
C CYS A 141 -5.23 2.91 -8.71
N TYR A 142 -4.75 4.10 -9.01
CA TYR A 142 -5.56 5.31 -9.13
C TYR A 142 -5.45 5.87 -10.53
N ARG A 143 -6.58 6.31 -11.08
CA ARG A 143 -6.61 7.01 -12.36
C ARG A 143 -7.55 8.22 -12.27
N VAL A 144 -7.08 9.36 -12.76
CA VAL A 144 -7.87 10.59 -12.80
C VAL A 144 -8.16 10.95 -14.25
N ARG A 145 -9.43 11.15 -14.58
CA ARG A 145 -9.85 11.55 -15.92
C ARG A 145 -10.65 12.85 -15.88
N PRO A 146 -10.61 13.67 -16.95
CA PRO A 146 -11.47 14.84 -17.06
C PRO A 146 -12.96 14.49 -16.94
N PHE A 147 -13.72 15.35 -16.31
CA PHE A 147 -15.17 15.31 -16.32
C PHE A 147 -15.72 16.33 -17.31
N GLY A 148 -15.95 15.91 -18.55
CA GLY A 148 -16.28 16.80 -19.65
C GLY A 148 -15.22 17.89 -19.82
N ASP A 149 -15.68 19.12 -20.05
CA ASP A 149 -14.82 20.31 -20.25
C ASP A 149 -14.69 21.17 -18.98
N ASP A 150 -15.19 20.71 -17.83
CA ASP A 150 -15.10 21.45 -16.57
C ASP A 150 -13.73 21.26 -15.91
N PRO A 151 -12.85 22.28 -15.89
CA PRO A 151 -11.51 22.16 -15.30
C PRO A 151 -11.53 22.02 -13.77
N ASN A 152 -12.69 22.13 -13.14
CA ASN A 152 -12.84 22.03 -11.69
C ASN A 152 -13.34 20.65 -11.24
N LYS A 153 -13.57 19.75 -12.18
CA LYS A 153 -14.10 18.42 -11.91
C LYS A 153 -13.27 17.33 -12.58
N CYS A 154 -13.19 16.20 -11.93
CA CYS A 154 -12.58 15.00 -12.48
C CYS A 154 -13.38 13.76 -12.09
N VAL A 155 -13.15 12.69 -12.82
CA VAL A 155 -13.52 11.35 -12.41
C VAL A 155 -12.28 10.72 -11.77
N PHE A 156 -12.37 10.42 -10.49
CA PHE A 156 -11.35 9.66 -9.77
C PHE A 156 -11.76 8.19 -9.75
N GLU A 157 -10.89 7.35 -10.25
CA GLU A 157 -11.08 5.90 -10.30
C GLU A 157 -10.04 5.22 -9.42
N SER A 158 -10.47 4.24 -8.62
CA SER A 158 -9.58 3.36 -7.88
C SER A 158 -9.94 1.92 -8.18
N TYR A 159 -8.93 1.08 -8.37
CA TYR A 159 -9.11 -0.36 -8.57
C TYR A 159 -7.90 -1.12 -8.02
N ALA A 160 -8.17 -2.30 -7.49
CA ALA A 160 -7.13 -3.20 -7.03
C ALA A 160 -6.90 -4.30 -8.07
N LEU A 161 -5.65 -4.68 -8.22
CA LEU A 161 -5.22 -5.87 -8.95
C LEU A 161 -4.64 -6.85 -7.94
N GLU A 162 -4.98 -8.11 -8.05
CA GLU A 162 -4.40 -9.18 -7.25
C GLU A 162 -4.09 -10.37 -8.16
N ARG A 163 -3.08 -11.15 -7.82
CA ARG A 163 -2.80 -12.42 -8.47
C ARG A 163 -3.68 -13.52 -7.90
N PHE A 164 -4.44 -14.15 -8.78
CA PHE A 164 -5.27 -15.30 -8.46
C PHE A 164 -4.67 -16.59 -9.04
N PRO A 165 -5.07 -17.77 -8.53
CA PRO A 165 -4.75 -19.04 -9.17
C PRO A 165 -5.18 -19.06 -10.64
N GLU A 166 -4.47 -19.84 -11.46
CA GLU A 166 -4.81 -19.97 -12.87
C GLU A 166 -6.25 -20.49 -13.05
N GLY A 167 -7.03 -19.78 -13.84
CA GLY A 167 -8.44 -20.11 -14.09
C GLY A 167 -9.42 -19.51 -13.07
N GLU A 168 -8.96 -18.93 -11.99
CA GLU A 168 -9.80 -18.19 -11.04
C GLU A 168 -9.81 -16.70 -11.41
N VAL A 169 -10.91 -16.22 -11.95
CA VAL A 169 -11.09 -14.80 -12.28
C VAL A 169 -12.26 -14.28 -11.44
N PRO A 170 -12.03 -13.33 -10.52
CA PRO A 170 -13.11 -12.75 -9.75
C PRO A 170 -14.04 -11.94 -10.66
N GLU A 171 -15.31 -11.96 -10.36
CA GLU A 171 -16.25 -11.03 -10.97
C GLU A 171 -15.95 -9.62 -10.46
N THR A 172 -15.82 -8.67 -11.37
CA THR A 172 -15.54 -7.28 -11.04
C THR A 172 -16.47 -6.36 -11.79
N GLU A 173 -16.87 -5.27 -11.14
CA GLU A 173 -17.69 -4.23 -11.75
C GLU A 173 -17.18 -2.84 -11.38
N TRP A 174 -17.45 -1.85 -12.21
CA TRP A 174 -17.25 -0.46 -11.91
C TRP A 174 -18.47 0.09 -11.17
N VAL A 175 -18.24 0.57 -9.96
CA VAL A 175 -19.29 1.12 -9.11
C VAL A 175 -19.03 2.63 -8.93
N HIS A 176 -20.07 3.43 -9.15
CA HIS A 176 -20.03 4.83 -8.72
C HIS A 176 -20.29 4.90 -7.22
N ALA A 177 -19.35 5.47 -6.48
CA ALA A 177 -19.41 5.51 -5.03
C ALA A 177 -19.16 6.94 -4.50
N GLU A 178 -19.97 7.36 -3.56
CA GLU A 178 -19.77 8.61 -2.83
C GLU A 178 -18.47 8.57 -2.02
N PRO A 179 -17.76 9.72 -1.85
CA PRO A 179 -16.45 9.79 -1.22
C PRO A 179 -16.52 9.68 0.31
N THR A 180 -17.05 8.57 0.80
CA THR A 180 -17.23 8.27 2.23
C THR A 180 -16.29 7.15 2.68
N ALA A 181 -16.06 7.07 4.00
CA ALA A 181 -15.21 6.02 4.56
C ALA A 181 -15.81 4.61 4.35
N ASP A 182 -17.13 4.48 4.33
CA ASP A 182 -17.80 3.20 4.11
C ASP A 182 -17.53 2.64 2.70
N ASN A 183 -17.39 3.53 1.72
CA ASN A 183 -17.13 3.13 0.32
C ASN A 183 -15.64 3.01 0.00
N TRP A 184 -14.79 3.84 0.60
CA TRP A 184 -13.40 4.03 0.17
C TRP A 184 -12.36 3.70 1.25
N GLY A 185 -12.81 3.39 2.47
CA GLY A 185 -11.94 3.31 3.62
C GLY A 185 -11.56 4.70 4.17
N SER A 186 -11.03 4.71 5.38
CA SER A 186 -10.77 5.96 6.12
C SER A 186 -9.66 6.82 5.47
N VAL A 187 -8.66 6.19 4.87
CA VAL A 187 -7.52 6.90 4.25
C VAL A 187 -7.97 7.69 3.03
N LEU A 188 -8.64 7.05 2.08
CA LEU A 188 -9.10 7.75 0.87
C LEU A 188 -10.19 8.78 1.16
N ALA A 189 -11.09 8.50 2.11
CA ALA A 189 -12.10 9.48 2.53
C ALA A 189 -11.44 10.74 3.12
N GLN A 190 -10.36 10.60 3.89
CA GLN A 190 -9.58 11.73 4.39
C GLN A 190 -8.94 12.52 3.24
N ASP A 191 -8.34 11.84 2.27
CA ASP A 191 -7.75 12.48 1.10
C ASP A 191 -8.79 13.28 0.30
N PHE A 192 -9.97 12.71 0.04
CA PHE A 192 -11.06 13.41 -0.65
C PHE A 192 -11.53 14.65 0.11
N SER A 193 -11.58 14.59 1.44
CA SER A 193 -11.95 15.73 2.26
C SER A 193 -10.97 16.92 2.12
N ASN A 194 -9.68 16.62 1.90
CA ASN A 194 -8.64 17.64 1.73
C ASN A 194 -8.53 18.17 0.29
N MET A 195 -8.78 17.37 -0.73
CA MET A 195 -8.60 17.75 -2.14
C MET A 195 -9.35 19.03 -2.50
N GLN A 196 -10.57 19.21 -2.00
CA GLN A 196 -11.36 20.41 -2.28
C GLN A 196 -10.74 21.69 -1.70
N PHE A 197 -10.06 21.60 -0.55
CA PHE A 197 -9.39 22.75 0.08
C PHE A 197 -8.10 23.09 -0.65
N VAL A 198 -7.34 22.06 -1.05
CA VAL A 198 -6.14 22.23 -1.88
C VAL A 198 -6.52 22.92 -3.21
N HIS A 199 -7.58 22.46 -3.87
CA HIS A 199 -8.07 23.05 -5.11
C HIS A 199 -8.51 24.52 -4.94
N LYS A 200 -9.19 24.86 -3.84
CA LYS A 200 -9.53 26.25 -3.51
C LYS A 200 -8.27 27.09 -3.27
N GLY A 201 -7.29 26.55 -2.55
CA GLY A 201 -6.02 27.23 -2.30
C GLY A 201 -5.26 27.54 -3.59
N MET A 202 -5.22 26.63 -4.55
CA MET A 202 -4.59 26.82 -5.85
C MET A 202 -5.23 27.95 -6.68
N LYS A 203 -6.49 28.31 -6.41
CA LYS A 203 -7.22 29.39 -7.11
C LYS A 203 -7.14 30.74 -6.41
N SER A 204 -6.56 30.81 -5.23
CA SER A 204 -6.52 32.02 -4.40
C SER A 204 -5.25 32.85 -4.60
N SER A 205 -4.39 32.50 -5.53
CA SER A 205 -3.17 33.23 -5.90
C SER A 205 -3.38 34.21 -7.00
#